data_d0c65b0c6cab645896269a860815a192
#
_entry.id   d0c65b0c6cab645896269a860815a192
#
_cell.length_a   1.000
_cell.length_b   1.000
_cell.length_c   1.000
_cell.angle_alpha   90.00
_cell.angle_beta   90.00
_cell.angle_gamma   90.00
#
_symmetry.space_group_name_H-M   'P 1'
#
loop_
_entity.id
_entity.type
_entity.pdbx_description
1 polymer ?
#
loop_
_entity_poly.entity_id
_entity_poly.type
_entity_poly.pdbx_seq_one_letter_code
_entity_poly.pdbx_strand_id
1 'polypeptide(L)'
;MEKEMAAKTTKANKENRFVKEQPLRHPLAVVTLNGNHLKINKQSYQIVVNKQEALSIEVLRQKYDPYLDQYDFLVGDVSSEHLRLKGFYKDNVQATIDRREQTIADYLMEYCNPGAGYFILKLLSPVHHYRSTNSKKQSPSQYRRRKKVKIRSTLQHNFIIKKRKSSN
;
A
#
# COMPACT_ATOMS: atom_id res chain seq x y z
N MET A 1 59.19 -0.97 31.85
CA MET A 1 57.81 -0.50 31.93
C MET A 1 57.26 -0.20 30.52
N GLU A 2 57.15 -1.18 29.68
CA GLU A 2 56.57 -1.00 28.30
C GLU A 2 56.01 -2.34 27.80
N LYS A 3 54.94 -2.82 28.46
CA LYS A 3 54.27 -4.05 27.96
C LYS A 3 52.79 -4.12 28.31
N GLU A 4 52.08 -2.99 28.56
CA GLU A 4 50.67 -3.03 29.00
C GLU A 4 49.71 -2.17 28.18
N MET A 5 50.09 -1.71 26.98
CA MET A 5 49.18 -0.88 26.14
C MET A 5 48.74 -1.55 24.81
N ALA A 6 48.98 -2.81 24.59
CA ALA A 6 48.63 -3.46 23.32
C ALA A 6 47.39 -4.37 23.34
N ALA A 7 46.63 -4.44 24.46
CA ALA A 7 45.52 -5.40 24.59
C ALA A 7 44.12 -4.80 24.59
N LYS A 8 43.92 -3.52 24.32
CA LYS A 8 42.58 -2.88 24.38
C LYS A 8 41.95 -2.47 23.03
N THR A 9 42.60 -2.71 21.92
CA THR A 9 42.10 -2.23 20.62
C THR A 9 41.44 -3.30 19.73
N THR A 10 41.29 -4.52 20.18
CA THR A 10 40.80 -5.63 19.35
C THR A 10 39.37 -6.10 19.72
N LYS A 11 38.65 -5.44 20.65
CA LYS A 11 37.29 -5.83 21.02
C LYS A 11 36.17 -5.01 20.39
N ALA A 12 36.47 -3.90 19.72
CA ALA A 12 35.46 -3.01 19.15
C ALA A 12 35.00 -3.33 17.71
N ASN A 13 35.57 -4.38 17.07
CA ASN A 13 35.31 -4.62 15.65
C ASN A 13 34.59 -5.95 15.36
N LYS A 14 33.88 -6.51 16.34
CA LYS A 14 33.18 -7.79 16.14
C LYS A 14 31.66 -7.70 16.07
N GLU A 15 31.06 -6.53 16.33
CA GLU A 15 29.59 -6.39 16.39
C GLU A 15 28.91 -5.95 15.10
N ASN A 16 29.65 -5.52 14.06
CA ASN A 16 29.04 -4.97 12.84
C ASN A 16 29.05 -5.91 11.61
N ARG A 17 29.29 -7.22 11.80
CA ARG A 17 29.28 -8.16 10.65
C ARG A 17 27.90 -8.57 10.17
N PHE A 18 26.82 -8.19 10.86
CA PHE A 18 25.43 -8.57 10.50
C PHE A 18 24.57 -7.42 10.00
N VAL A 19 25.04 -6.19 10.01
CA VAL A 19 24.37 -5.11 9.28
C VAL A 19 24.89 -5.14 7.84
N LYS A 20 24.48 -6.14 7.08
CA LYS A 20 24.51 -6.04 5.62
C LYS A 20 23.54 -4.94 5.27
N GLU A 21 24.06 -3.75 4.95
CA GLU A 21 23.28 -2.72 4.30
C GLU A 21 22.60 -3.37 3.10
N GLN A 22 21.26 -3.52 3.20
CA GLN A 22 20.53 -4.09 2.08
C GLN A 22 20.68 -3.13 0.92
N PRO A 23 21.06 -3.60 -0.27
CA PRO A 23 21.18 -2.72 -1.42
C PRO A 23 19.86 -2.00 -1.64
N LEU A 24 19.93 -0.69 -1.88
CA LEU A 24 18.76 0.11 -2.18
C LEU A 24 18.04 -0.50 -3.39
N ARG A 25 16.76 -0.78 -3.23
CA ARG A 25 15.94 -1.36 -4.30
C ARG A 25 15.74 -0.39 -5.47
N HIS A 26 15.84 0.91 -5.19
CA HIS A 26 15.61 1.99 -6.13
C HIS A 26 16.69 3.07 -5.94
N PRO A 27 17.01 3.86 -6.98
CA PRO A 27 17.86 5.02 -6.82
C PRO A 27 17.26 5.99 -5.82
N LEU A 28 18.11 6.70 -5.07
CA LEU A 28 17.68 7.69 -4.11
C LEU A 28 16.81 8.76 -4.78
N ALA A 29 15.67 9.06 -4.21
CA ALA A 29 14.82 10.14 -4.69
C ALA A 29 15.45 11.50 -4.42
N VAL A 30 15.28 12.44 -5.36
CA VAL A 30 15.66 13.85 -5.15
C VAL A 30 14.52 14.52 -4.43
N VAL A 31 14.75 14.89 -3.16
CA VAL A 31 13.73 15.55 -2.33
C VAL A 31 14.18 16.94 -1.96
N THR A 32 13.34 17.95 -2.18
CA THR A 32 13.57 19.34 -1.82
C THR A 32 12.38 19.86 -1.02
N LEU A 33 12.63 20.43 0.14
CA LEU A 33 11.61 21.03 1.01
C LEU A 33 11.66 22.55 0.90
N ASN A 34 10.52 23.16 0.62
CA ASN A 34 10.33 24.62 0.57
C ASN A 34 9.11 24.99 1.43
N GLY A 35 9.34 25.28 2.71
CA GLY A 35 8.26 25.57 3.66
C GLY A 35 7.29 24.39 3.76
N ASN A 36 6.04 24.59 3.36
CA ASN A 36 4.99 23.55 3.39
C ASN A 36 4.87 22.75 2.08
N HIS A 37 5.78 22.96 1.14
CA HIS A 37 5.82 22.28 -0.15
C HIS A 37 7.03 21.36 -0.23
N LEU A 38 6.80 20.15 -0.65
CA LEU A 38 7.81 19.13 -0.83
C LEU A 38 7.86 18.73 -2.30
N LYS A 39 9.03 18.82 -2.91
CA LYS A 39 9.24 18.29 -4.26
C LYS A 39 9.99 16.98 -4.18
N ILE A 40 9.41 15.94 -4.73
CA ILE A 40 10.02 14.61 -4.83
C ILE A 40 10.18 14.28 -6.31
N ASN A 41 11.43 14.17 -6.76
CA ASN A 41 11.77 14.01 -8.17
C ASN A 41 11.11 15.09 -9.05
N LYS A 42 10.11 14.73 -9.85
CA LYS A 42 9.39 15.64 -10.75
C LYS A 42 8.05 16.11 -10.20
N GLN A 43 7.61 15.58 -9.06
CA GLN A 43 6.29 15.83 -8.48
C GLN A 43 6.37 16.80 -7.32
N SER A 44 5.36 17.65 -7.21
CA SER A 44 5.23 18.61 -6.12
C SER A 44 4.10 18.19 -5.21
N TYR A 45 4.38 18.15 -3.92
CA TYR A 45 3.45 17.78 -2.86
C TYR A 45 3.29 18.93 -1.88
N GLN A 46 2.12 19.02 -1.29
CA GLN A 46 1.84 19.86 -0.13
C GLN A 46 1.82 18.98 1.12
N ILE A 47 2.47 19.44 2.18
CA ILE A 47 2.41 18.81 3.50
C ILE A 47 1.08 19.21 4.13
N VAL A 48 0.16 18.26 4.27
CA VAL A 48 -1.16 18.49 4.89
C VAL A 48 -1.07 18.31 6.40
N VAL A 49 -0.37 17.27 6.83
CA VAL A 49 -0.14 16.95 8.24
C VAL A 49 1.30 16.48 8.40
N ASN A 50 1.94 16.91 9.47
CA ASN A 50 3.23 16.38 9.93
C ASN A 50 3.21 16.30 11.45
N LYS A 51 2.77 15.18 11.98
CA LYS A 51 2.66 14.95 13.41
C LYS A 51 3.97 14.45 13.97
N GLN A 52 4.43 15.07 15.07
CA GLN A 52 5.69 14.74 15.74
C GLN A 52 6.92 14.78 14.83
N GLU A 53 6.92 15.69 13.86
CA GLU A 53 8.02 15.86 12.91
C GLU A 53 8.46 14.53 12.24
N ALA A 54 7.47 13.65 11.96
CA ALA A 54 7.72 12.33 11.41
C ALA A 54 8.32 12.35 9.99
N LEU A 55 8.22 13.50 9.30
CA LEU A 55 8.76 13.69 7.97
C LEU A 55 10.28 13.92 8.03
N SER A 56 11.06 12.88 7.86
CA SER A 56 12.51 12.96 7.63
C SER A 56 12.81 12.88 6.14
N ILE A 57 13.47 13.91 5.60
CA ILE A 57 13.83 13.97 4.17
C ILE A 57 14.78 12.85 3.79
N GLU A 58 15.75 12.54 4.64
CA GLU A 58 16.76 11.51 4.37
C GLU A 58 16.12 10.12 4.29
N VAL A 59 15.27 9.80 5.26
CA VAL A 59 14.55 8.51 5.28
C VAL A 59 13.58 8.42 4.12
N LEU A 60 12.89 9.51 3.79
CA LEU A 60 11.98 9.57 2.64
C LEU A 60 12.71 9.33 1.31
N ARG A 61 13.90 9.90 1.12
CA ARG A 61 14.73 9.69 -0.08
C ARG A 61 15.08 8.23 -0.29
N GLN A 62 15.35 7.49 0.78
CA GLN A 62 15.70 6.07 0.74
C GLN A 62 14.49 5.17 0.51
N LYS A 63 13.33 5.55 1.07
CA LYS A 63 12.12 4.72 1.07
C LYS A 63 11.17 5.01 -0.08
N TYR A 64 11.34 6.13 -0.77
CA TYR A 64 10.45 6.52 -1.85
C TYR A 64 10.64 5.63 -3.07
N ASP A 65 9.56 4.97 -3.48
CA ASP A 65 9.49 4.16 -4.68
C ASP A 65 8.79 4.95 -5.80
N PRO A 66 9.34 4.99 -7.03
CA PRO A 66 8.67 5.62 -8.18
C PRO A 66 7.25 5.11 -8.45
N TYR A 67 6.93 3.91 -7.99
CA TYR A 67 5.57 3.38 -8.02
C TYR A 67 4.55 4.27 -7.27
N LEU A 68 5.01 5.04 -6.29
CA LEU A 68 4.17 5.94 -5.51
C LEU A 68 3.73 7.19 -6.28
N ASP A 69 4.36 7.49 -7.42
CA ASP A 69 4.03 8.63 -8.28
C ASP A 69 2.59 8.65 -8.79
N GLN A 70 1.95 7.49 -8.82
CA GLN A 70 0.57 7.34 -9.31
C GLN A 70 -0.52 7.80 -8.32
N TYR A 71 -0.16 8.05 -7.06
CA TYR A 71 -1.14 8.35 -6.02
C TYR A 71 -1.31 9.85 -5.79
N ASP A 72 -2.51 10.25 -5.43
CA ASP A 72 -2.85 11.64 -5.11
C ASP A 72 -2.41 12.03 -3.70
N PHE A 73 -2.36 11.07 -2.79
CA PHE A 73 -1.90 11.27 -1.42
C PHE A 73 -0.88 10.20 -1.04
N LEU A 74 0.12 10.63 -0.29
CA LEU A 74 1.08 9.73 0.34
C LEU A 74 0.98 9.89 1.85
N VAL A 75 0.75 8.79 2.53
CA VAL A 75 0.75 8.72 3.99
C VAL A 75 2.01 8.00 4.42
N GLY A 76 2.79 8.65 5.27
CA GLY A 76 3.95 8.06 5.91
C GLY A 76 3.70 7.91 7.40
N ASP A 77 3.90 6.73 7.93
CA ASP A 77 3.86 6.48 9.36
C ASP A 77 5.16 5.82 9.84
N VAL A 78 5.57 6.18 11.05
CA VAL A 78 6.78 5.63 11.67
C VAL A 78 6.37 4.55 12.65
N SER A 79 6.77 3.32 12.38
CA SER A 79 6.53 2.16 13.25
C SER A 79 7.83 1.45 13.52
N SER A 80 8.18 1.27 14.79
CA SER A 80 9.44 0.62 15.20
C SER A 80 10.68 1.18 14.50
N GLU A 81 10.79 2.51 14.45
CA GLU A 81 11.87 3.27 13.79
C GLU A 81 11.93 3.12 12.27
N HIS A 82 10.94 2.47 11.67
CA HIS A 82 10.85 2.30 10.22
C HIS A 82 9.74 3.16 9.64
N LEU A 83 10.07 3.92 8.60
CA LEU A 83 9.09 4.62 7.79
C LEU A 83 8.37 3.65 6.86
N ARG A 84 7.03 3.65 6.94
CA ARG A 84 6.16 2.98 5.97
C ARG A 84 5.46 4.05 5.13
N LEU A 85 5.40 3.83 3.82
CA LEU A 85 4.73 4.72 2.87
C LEU A 85 3.57 3.99 2.22
N LYS A 86 2.40 4.62 2.22
CA LYS A 86 1.20 4.12 1.55
C LYS A 86 0.56 5.20 0.69
N GLY A 87 0.21 4.85 -0.53
CA GLY A 87 -0.44 5.76 -1.48
C GLY A 87 -1.96 5.61 -1.47
N PHE A 88 -2.66 6.75 -1.62
CA PHE A 88 -4.11 6.82 -1.72
C PHE A 88 -4.52 7.68 -2.91
N TYR A 89 -5.64 7.36 -3.51
CA TYR A 89 -6.26 8.11 -4.59
C TYR A 89 -7.34 9.06 -4.06
N LYS A 90 -7.63 10.11 -4.82
CA LYS A 90 -8.84 10.90 -4.58
C LYS A 90 -10.09 10.04 -4.74
N ASP A 91 -11.16 10.40 -4.05
CA ASP A 91 -12.41 9.64 -4.05
C ASP A 91 -13.09 9.54 -5.43
N ASN A 92 -12.79 10.49 -6.33
CA ASN A 92 -13.30 10.50 -7.71
C ASN A 92 -12.58 9.50 -8.64
N VAL A 93 -11.51 8.87 -8.20
CA VAL A 93 -10.76 7.88 -8.98
C VAL A 93 -11.33 6.49 -8.76
N GLN A 94 -11.47 5.72 -9.83
CA GLN A 94 -11.85 4.31 -9.73
C GLN A 94 -10.70 3.49 -9.15
N ALA A 95 -10.72 3.34 -7.84
CA ALA A 95 -9.78 2.54 -7.07
C ALA A 95 -10.52 1.67 -6.06
N THR A 96 -9.83 0.69 -5.52
CA THR A 96 -10.34 -0.11 -4.38
C THR A 96 -10.63 0.82 -3.20
N ILE A 97 -11.65 0.50 -2.42
CA ILE A 97 -12.08 1.32 -1.27
C ILE A 97 -10.89 1.60 -0.34
N ASP A 98 -10.08 0.60 -0.04
CA ASP A 98 -8.93 0.68 0.88
C ASP A 98 -7.82 1.66 0.45
N ARG A 99 -7.90 2.20 -0.75
CA ARG A 99 -6.93 3.14 -1.31
C ARG A 99 -7.52 4.50 -1.67
N ARG A 100 -8.67 4.84 -1.12
CA ARG A 100 -9.31 6.14 -1.33
C ARG A 100 -9.00 7.10 -0.20
N GLU A 101 -9.05 8.39 -0.49
CA GLU A 101 -8.81 9.48 0.45
C GLU A 101 -9.62 9.31 1.75
N GLN A 102 -10.90 8.96 1.62
CA GLN A 102 -11.80 8.74 2.76
C GLN A 102 -11.31 7.67 3.75
N THR A 103 -10.49 6.70 3.33
CA THR A 103 -9.99 5.63 4.19
C THR A 103 -8.64 5.92 4.83
N ILE A 104 -8.08 7.12 4.61
CA ILE A 104 -6.80 7.51 5.25
C ILE A 104 -6.93 7.52 6.78
N ALA A 105 -8.05 8.02 7.30
CA ALA A 105 -8.29 8.05 8.75
C ALA A 105 -8.37 6.65 9.35
N ASP A 106 -9.08 5.73 8.69
CA ASP A 106 -9.20 4.33 9.11
C ASP A 106 -7.83 3.65 9.08
N TYR A 107 -7.06 3.88 8.02
CA TYR A 107 -5.69 3.36 7.92
C TYR A 107 -4.81 3.82 9.09
N LEU A 108 -4.87 5.12 9.45
CA LEU A 108 -4.08 5.63 10.57
C LEU A 108 -4.53 5.05 11.91
N MET A 109 -5.83 4.82 12.10
CA MET A 109 -6.34 4.18 13.32
C MET A 109 -5.97 2.70 13.44
N GLU A 110 -5.94 1.98 12.33
CA GLU A 110 -5.67 0.54 12.32
C GLU A 110 -4.17 0.21 12.32
N TYR A 111 -3.37 0.97 11.60
CA TYR A 111 -1.97 0.62 11.32
C TYR A 111 -0.95 1.52 12.02
N CYS A 112 -1.31 2.74 12.36
CA CYS A 112 -0.42 3.64 13.06
C CYS A 112 -0.47 3.37 14.56
N ASN A 113 0.70 3.14 15.16
CA ASN A 113 0.76 2.92 16.61
C ASN A 113 0.23 4.16 17.36
N PRO A 114 -0.54 3.99 18.45
CA PRO A 114 -0.98 5.09 19.28
C PRO A 114 0.21 5.94 19.72
N GLY A 115 0.16 7.25 19.41
CA GLY A 115 1.24 8.18 19.75
C GLY A 115 2.41 8.20 18.75
N ALA A 116 2.43 7.37 17.72
CA ALA A 116 3.48 7.43 16.69
C ALA A 116 3.31 8.65 15.77
N GLY A 117 4.44 9.13 15.25
CA GLY A 117 4.46 10.20 14.27
C GLY A 117 3.99 9.74 12.90
N TYR A 118 3.26 10.60 12.20
CA TYR A 118 2.86 10.37 10.82
C TYR A 118 2.79 11.66 10.03
N PHE A 119 2.84 11.56 8.71
CA PHE A 119 2.63 12.70 7.82
C PHE A 119 1.74 12.33 6.64
N ILE A 120 1.08 13.34 6.09
CA ILE A 120 0.23 13.23 4.90
C ILE A 120 0.70 14.26 3.88
N LEU A 121 1.03 13.78 2.69
CA LEU A 121 1.41 14.59 1.54
C LEU A 121 0.30 14.54 0.50
N LYS A 122 -0.09 15.69 -0.03
CA LYS A 122 -1.06 15.83 -1.11
C LYS A 122 -0.35 16.25 -2.39
N LEU A 123 -0.57 15.50 -3.46
CA LEU A 123 0.02 15.81 -4.76
C LEU A 123 -0.63 17.08 -5.36
N LEU A 124 0.21 18.04 -5.75
CA LEU A 124 -0.19 19.29 -6.43
C LEU A 124 -0.02 19.22 -7.94
N SER A 125 0.97 18.47 -8.41
CA SER A 125 1.25 18.29 -9.84
C SER A 125 0.22 17.40 -10.51
N PRO A 126 0.11 17.44 -11.86
CA PRO A 126 -0.82 16.57 -12.57
C PRO A 126 -0.51 15.10 -12.25
N VAL A 127 -1.55 14.39 -11.88
CA VAL A 127 -1.46 12.99 -11.47
C VAL A 127 -1.28 12.11 -12.70
N HIS A 128 -0.22 11.33 -12.71
CA HIS A 128 -0.05 10.26 -13.69
C HIS A 128 -0.72 8.99 -13.16
N HIS A 129 -2.04 8.89 -13.33
CA HIS A 129 -2.70 7.61 -13.13
C HIS A 129 -2.22 6.64 -14.21
N TYR A 130 -1.48 5.62 -13.82
CA TYR A 130 -1.21 4.50 -14.71
C TYR A 130 -2.55 3.83 -15.02
N ARG A 131 -3.13 4.17 -16.17
CA ARG A 131 -4.23 3.38 -16.71
C ARG A 131 -3.68 1.99 -16.93
N SER A 132 -4.15 1.05 -16.12
CA SER A 132 -3.95 -0.35 -16.41
C SER A 132 -4.44 -0.59 -17.84
N THR A 133 -3.52 -0.87 -18.76
CA THR A 133 -3.83 -1.21 -20.15
C THR A 133 -4.63 -2.51 -20.26
N ASN A 134 -4.86 -3.18 -19.13
CA ASN A 134 -5.69 -4.37 -18.99
C ASN A 134 -7.20 -4.09 -18.84
N SER A 135 -7.68 -2.86 -19.01
CA SER A 135 -9.05 -2.70 -19.47
C SER A 135 -9.10 -3.24 -20.91
N LYS A 136 -9.05 -4.56 -21.06
CA LYS A 136 -9.64 -5.23 -22.21
C LYS A 136 -10.96 -4.51 -22.39
N LYS A 137 -11.07 -3.69 -23.44
CA LYS A 137 -12.35 -3.26 -23.96
C LYS A 137 -13.17 -4.55 -23.94
N GLN A 138 -14.04 -4.70 -22.95
CA GLN A 138 -15.11 -5.63 -23.07
C GLN A 138 -15.88 -5.09 -24.28
N SER A 139 -15.49 -5.59 -25.45
CA SER A 139 -16.36 -5.55 -26.61
C SER A 139 -17.70 -6.00 -26.03
N PRO A 140 -18.79 -5.25 -26.29
CA PRO A 140 -20.11 -5.68 -25.85
C PRO A 140 -20.20 -7.13 -26.27
N SER A 141 -20.06 -8.03 -25.30
CA SER A 141 -20.23 -9.45 -25.46
C SER A 141 -21.56 -9.52 -26.18
N GLN A 142 -21.51 -9.90 -27.45
CA GLN A 142 -22.71 -10.31 -28.14
C GLN A 142 -23.30 -11.34 -27.21
N TYR A 143 -24.30 -10.92 -26.47
CA TYR A 143 -25.16 -11.78 -25.71
C TYR A 143 -25.74 -12.72 -26.77
N ARG A 144 -25.01 -13.81 -27.03
CA ARG A 144 -25.53 -14.95 -27.79
C ARG A 144 -26.79 -15.32 -27.02
N ARG A 145 -27.92 -14.80 -27.50
CA ARG A 145 -29.24 -15.28 -27.11
C ARG A 145 -29.17 -16.78 -27.13
N ARG A 146 -28.94 -17.37 -25.98
CA ARG A 146 -29.11 -18.81 -25.79
C ARG A 146 -30.54 -19.07 -26.21
N LYS A 147 -30.70 -19.69 -27.40
CA LYS A 147 -31.98 -20.23 -27.84
C LYS A 147 -32.50 -21.01 -26.66
N LYS A 148 -33.66 -20.60 -26.13
CA LYS A 148 -34.38 -21.36 -25.13
C LYS A 148 -34.58 -22.77 -25.70
N VAL A 149 -33.81 -23.71 -25.24
CA VAL A 149 -34.06 -25.11 -25.47
C VAL A 149 -35.37 -25.40 -24.76
N LYS A 150 -36.45 -25.66 -25.56
CA LYS A 150 -37.71 -26.16 -25.02
C LYS A 150 -37.39 -27.53 -24.42
N ILE A 151 -37.23 -27.56 -23.10
CA ILE A 151 -37.21 -28.82 -22.35
C ILE A 151 -38.62 -29.35 -22.44
N ARG A 152 -38.83 -30.36 -23.26
CA ARG A 152 -40.04 -31.14 -23.24
C ARG A 152 -40.12 -31.79 -21.86
N SER A 153 -41.11 -31.34 -21.10
CA SER A 153 -41.51 -31.94 -19.83
C SER A 153 -42.08 -33.35 -20.08
N THR A 154 -41.25 -34.35 -19.98
CA THR A 154 -41.66 -35.72 -19.89
C THR A 154 -40.81 -36.34 -18.79
N LEU A 155 -41.44 -36.40 -17.63
CA LEU A 155 -41.30 -37.44 -16.62
C LEU A 155 -41.84 -36.90 -15.30
N GLN A 156 -43.15 -37.13 -15.11
CA GLN A 156 -43.76 -37.07 -13.79
C GLN A 156 -43.20 -38.23 -12.98
N HIS A 157 -42.24 -37.97 -12.13
CA HIS A 157 -41.91 -38.93 -11.08
C HIS A 157 -42.81 -38.68 -9.89
N ASN A 158 -43.85 -39.51 -9.78
CA ASN A 158 -44.68 -39.61 -8.60
C ASN A 158 -43.83 -40.17 -7.45
N PHE A 159 -43.43 -39.34 -6.55
CA PHE A 159 -42.82 -39.79 -5.29
C PHE A 159 -43.90 -40.29 -4.36
N ILE A 160 -44.02 -41.61 -4.16
CA ILE A 160 -44.89 -42.22 -3.18
C ILE A 160 -44.13 -42.36 -1.87
N ILE A 161 -44.47 -41.52 -0.89
CA ILE A 161 -43.96 -41.64 0.48
C ILE A 161 -44.69 -42.76 1.19
N LYS A 162 -44.07 -43.95 1.34
CA LYS A 162 -44.58 -45.00 2.20
C LYS A 162 -44.44 -44.63 3.67
N LYS A 163 -45.56 -44.36 4.34
CA LYS A 163 -45.62 -44.22 5.81
C LYS A 163 -45.26 -45.58 6.44
N ARG A 164 -44.27 -45.62 7.29
CA ARG A 164 -43.98 -46.78 8.16
C ARG A 164 -45.11 -46.87 9.20
N LYS A 165 -45.81 -47.98 9.25
CA LYS A 165 -46.72 -48.34 10.36
C LYS A 165 -45.84 -48.65 11.56
N SER A 166 -46.08 -47.96 12.70
CA SER A 166 -45.58 -48.34 14.00
C SER A 166 -46.37 -49.56 14.47
N SER A 167 -45.69 -50.66 14.75
CA SER A 167 -46.28 -51.82 15.41
C SER A 167 -46.26 -51.58 16.91
N ASN A 168 -47.39 -51.77 17.53
CA ASN A 168 -47.52 -51.95 18.98
C ASN A 168 -46.78 -53.20 19.41
#